data_57bb5e1952952554e741c3c43f4eae8b
#
_entry.id   57bb5e1952952554e741c3c43f4eae8b
#
_cell.length_a   1.000
_cell.length_b   1.000
_cell.length_c   1.000
_cell.angle_alpha   90.00
_cell.angle_beta   90.00
_cell.angle_gamma   90.00
#
_symmetry.space_group_name_H-M   'P 1'
#
loop_
_entity.id
_entity.type
_entity.pdbx_description
1 polymer ?
#
loop_
_entity_poly.entity_id
_entity_poly.type
_entity_poly.pdbx_seq_one_letter_code
_entity_poly.pdbx_strand_id
1 'polypeptide(L)'
;MEIYCERVRDLLNPNAKGNLRVREHPLLGPYVEDLSKLAVASYADIHDLMDEGNKARTVAATNMNESSSRSHAVFTIIFTQHKHDTDSGLTAEKVSKISLVDLAGSERAESTGAKGTRLKEGANINKSLTTLGKVISALAEQSVSHFYKLNNRTYIFKELSLEYQLKRSVHSSQPLNF
;
A
#
# COMPACT_ATOMS: atom_id res chain seq x y z
N MET A 1 0.86 2.47 -7.20
CA MET A 1 0.44 1.12 -7.62
C MET A 1 -1.06 0.95 -7.49
N GLU A 2 -1.64 0.04 -8.28
CA GLU A 2 -3.04 -0.36 -8.22
C GLU A 2 -3.16 -1.83 -7.85
N ILE A 3 -4.18 -2.18 -7.07
CA ILE A 3 -4.51 -3.56 -6.72
C ILE A 3 -5.92 -3.83 -7.21
N TYR A 4 -6.02 -4.72 -8.19
CA TYR A 4 -7.29 -5.10 -8.80
C TYR A 4 -7.37 -6.63 -8.94
N CYS A 5 -8.40 -7.25 -8.38
CA CYS A 5 -8.59 -8.70 -8.39
C CYS A 5 -7.33 -9.49 -7.97
N GLU A 6 -6.69 -9.13 -6.86
CA GLU A 6 -5.47 -9.76 -6.32
C GLU A 6 -4.21 -9.60 -7.21
N ARG A 7 -4.24 -8.68 -8.17
CA ARG A 7 -3.12 -8.37 -9.07
C ARG A 7 -2.60 -6.98 -8.78
N VAL A 8 -1.28 -6.84 -8.73
CA VAL A 8 -0.61 -5.54 -8.52
C VAL A 8 -0.11 -5.01 -9.85
N ARG A 9 -0.43 -3.75 -10.15
CA ARG A 9 0.03 -3.02 -11.34
C ARG A 9 0.78 -1.77 -10.93
N ASP A 10 1.81 -1.44 -11.70
CA ASP A 10 2.50 -0.17 -11.57
C ASP A 10 1.78 0.90 -12.39
N LEU A 11 1.30 1.95 -11.71
CA LEU A 11 0.63 3.07 -12.36
C LEU A 11 1.63 4.11 -12.89
N LEU A 12 2.88 4.10 -12.40
CA LEU A 12 3.94 4.98 -12.88
C LEU A 12 4.74 4.35 -14.03
N ASN A 13 4.51 3.06 -14.31
CA ASN A 13 5.06 2.37 -15.46
C ASN A 13 3.99 1.49 -16.14
N PRO A 14 2.96 2.11 -16.75
CA PRO A 14 1.82 1.39 -17.31
C PRO A 14 2.21 0.47 -18.48
N ASN A 15 3.36 0.67 -19.10
CA ASN A 15 3.89 -0.16 -20.20
C ASN A 15 4.60 -1.42 -19.71
N ALA A 16 4.84 -1.58 -18.40
CA ALA A 16 5.42 -2.79 -17.85
C ALA A 16 4.51 -4.00 -18.14
N LYS A 17 5.08 -5.01 -18.77
CA LYS A 17 4.34 -6.24 -19.10
C LYS A 17 4.15 -7.09 -17.84
N GLY A 18 2.89 -7.35 -17.49
CA GLY A 18 2.54 -8.30 -16.42
C GLY A 18 2.19 -7.64 -15.08
N ASN A 19 1.86 -8.50 -14.12
CA ASN A 19 1.55 -8.08 -12.77
C ASN A 19 2.81 -8.15 -11.91
N LEU A 20 2.99 -7.17 -11.03
CA LEU A 20 4.07 -7.16 -10.06
C LEU A 20 3.88 -8.25 -9.00
N ARG A 21 4.99 -8.76 -8.48
CA ARG A 21 4.98 -9.78 -7.45
C ARG A 21 5.14 -9.15 -6.08
N VAL A 22 4.33 -9.60 -5.13
CA VAL A 22 4.52 -9.26 -3.72
C VAL A 22 5.45 -10.29 -3.10
N ARG A 23 6.52 -9.82 -2.45
CA ARG A 23 7.56 -10.60 -1.79
C ARG A 23 7.63 -10.25 -0.32
N GLU A 24 8.31 -11.08 0.44
CA GLU A 24 8.59 -10.83 1.86
C GLU A 24 10.10 -10.84 2.08
N HIS A 25 10.62 -9.74 2.65
CA HIS A 25 12.00 -9.65 3.07
C HIS A 25 12.09 -10.00 4.57
N PRO A 26 13.05 -10.84 5.01
CA PRO A 26 13.12 -11.30 6.41
C PRO A 26 13.20 -10.18 7.46
N LEU A 27 13.86 -9.05 7.10
CA LEU A 27 14.08 -7.92 8.00
C LEU A 27 13.18 -6.72 7.70
N LEU A 28 12.87 -6.46 6.41
CA LEU A 28 12.14 -5.27 5.99
C LEU A 28 10.62 -5.52 5.81
N GLY A 29 10.20 -6.79 5.92
CA GLY A 29 8.81 -7.15 5.73
C GLY A 29 8.39 -7.21 4.25
N PRO A 30 7.07 -7.14 3.96
CA PRO A 30 6.54 -7.28 2.62
C PRO A 30 6.88 -6.08 1.72
N TYR A 31 7.16 -6.37 0.46
CA TYR A 31 7.42 -5.35 -0.56
C TYR A 31 6.90 -5.82 -1.94
N VAL A 32 6.76 -4.88 -2.85
CA VAL A 32 6.41 -5.14 -4.24
C VAL A 32 7.69 -5.10 -5.07
N GLU A 33 8.02 -6.26 -5.68
CA GLU A 33 9.18 -6.42 -6.55
C GLU A 33 9.00 -5.57 -7.81
N ASP A 34 10.07 -4.88 -8.25
CA ASP A 34 10.12 -4.06 -9.47
C ASP A 34 9.11 -2.89 -9.52
N LEU A 35 8.54 -2.47 -8.39
CA LEU A 35 7.71 -1.28 -8.35
C LEU A 35 8.55 -0.03 -8.60
N SER A 36 8.13 0.80 -9.56
CA SER A 36 8.83 2.03 -9.94
C SER A 36 8.95 3.00 -8.78
N LYS A 37 10.16 3.57 -8.64
CA LYS A 37 10.48 4.63 -7.68
C LYS A 37 11.11 5.78 -8.45
N LEU A 38 10.50 6.97 -8.32
CA LEU A 38 10.93 8.17 -9.00
C LEU A 38 11.38 9.20 -7.98
N ALA A 39 12.55 9.79 -8.20
CA ALA A 39 13.04 10.88 -7.36
C ALA A 39 12.24 12.15 -7.66
N VAL A 40 11.85 12.87 -6.61
CA VAL A 40 11.09 14.12 -6.68
C VAL A 40 11.77 15.16 -5.81
N ALA A 41 11.73 16.42 -6.24
CA ALA A 41 12.34 17.53 -5.54
C ALA A 41 11.33 18.56 -5.03
N SER A 42 10.09 18.52 -5.54
CA SER A 42 9.08 19.52 -5.23
C SER A 42 7.70 18.89 -5.02
N TYR A 43 6.79 19.69 -4.45
CA TYR A 43 5.38 19.31 -4.36
C TYR A 43 4.74 19.15 -5.76
N ALA A 44 5.15 19.99 -6.72
CA ALA A 44 4.65 19.90 -8.10
C ALA A 44 4.97 18.55 -8.73
N ASP A 45 6.22 18.05 -8.57
CA ASP A 45 6.61 16.75 -9.08
C ASP A 45 5.74 15.60 -8.49
N ILE A 46 5.45 15.69 -7.18
CA ILE A 46 4.58 14.71 -6.51
C ILE A 46 3.16 14.76 -7.09
N HIS A 47 2.62 15.96 -7.28
CA HIS A 47 1.29 16.17 -7.83
C HIS A 47 1.18 15.64 -9.27
N ASP A 48 2.16 15.93 -10.10
CA ASP A 48 2.21 15.47 -11.49
C ASP A 48 2.27 13.94 -11.58
N LEU A 49 3.08 13.29 -10.73
CA LEU A 49 3.13 11.84 -10.65
C LEU A 49 1.82 11.21 -10.15
N MET A 50 1.12 11.87 -9.22
CA MET A 50 -0.21 11.41 -8.79
C MET A 50 -1.22 11.50 -9.93
N ASP A 51 -1.21 12.59 -10.69
CA ASP A 51 -2.09 12.79 -11.84
C ASP A 51 -1.81 11.77 -12.95
N GLU A 52 -0.55 11.53 -13.27
CA GLU A 52 -0.15 10.49 -14.23
C GLU A 52 -0.62 9.09 -13.78
N GLY A 53 -0.45 8.76 -12.51
CA GLY A 53 -0.95 7.51 -11.94
C GLY A 53 -2.47 7.40 -12.04
N ASN A 54 -3.21 8.46 -11.77
CA ASN A 54 -4.67 8.50 -11.90
C ASN A 54 -5.12 8.35 -13.36
N LYS A 55 -4.45 9.00 -14.30
CA LYS A 55 -4.70 8.82 -15.74
C LYS A 55 -4.48 7.36 -16.16
N ALA A 56 -3.36 6.75 -15.72
CA ALA A 56 -3.07 5.35 -16.01
C ALA A 56 -4.13 4.39 -15.45
N ARG A 57 -4.65 4.68 -14.23
CA ARG A 57 -5.76 3.94 -13.62
C ARG A 57 -7.05 4.05 -14.45
N THR A 58 -7.37 5.24 -14.94
CA THR A 58 -8.59 5.52 -15.72
C THR A 58 -8.54 4.89 -17.11
N VAL A 59 -7.41 4.96 -17.81
CA VAL A 59 -7.25 4.37 -19.17
C VAL A 59 -7.41 2.85 -19.14
N ALA A 60 -7.03 2.20 -18.06
CA ALA A 60 -7.25 0.76 -17.89
C ALA A 60 -8.75 0.38 -17.73
N ALA A 61 -9.60 1.35 -17.45
CA ALA A 61 -11.03 1.20 -17.23
C ALA A 61 -11.89 1.20 -18.50
N THR A 62 -11.28 1.16 -19.69
CA THR A 62 -11.98 1.27 -20.98
C THR A 62 -12.96 0.13 -21.21
N ASN A 63 -14.03 0.08 -20.49
CA ASN A 63 -15.32 -0.49 -20.87
C ASN A 63 -16.34 -0.37 -19.74
N MET A 64 -17.08 0.73 -19.73
CA MET A 64 -18.40 0.91 -19.09
C MET A 64 -18.51 0.82 -17.55
N ASN A 65 -17.44 0.67 -16.77
CA ASN A 65 -17.54 0.62 -15.32
C ASN A 65 -16.39 1.44 -14.69
N GLU A 66 -16.73 2.29 -13.75
CA GLU A 66 -15.81 3.10 -12.96
C GLU A 66 -14.77 2.20 -12.26
N SER A 67 -13.55 2.17 -12.79
CA SER A 67 -12.46 1.32 -12.30
C SER A 67 -12.04 1.71 -10.89
N SER A 68 -12.20 2.99 -10.54
CA SER A 68 -11.81 3.51 -9.24
C SER A 68 -12.59 2.89 -8.09
N SER A 69 -13.89 2.61 -8.27
CA SER A 69 -14.70 1.95 -7.24
C SER A 69 -14.40 0.46 -7.05
N ARG A 70 -13.56 -0.14 -7.91
CA ARG A 70 -13.30 -1.59 -7.96
C ARG A 70 -11.86 -2.00 -7.71
N SER A 71 -10.96 -1.03 -7.65
CA SER A 71 -9.55 -1.25 -7.37
C SER A 71 -9.11 -0.46 -6.16
N HIS A 72 -8.07 -0.92 -5.47
CA HIS A 72 -7.36 -0.13 -4.47
C HIS A 72 -6.19 0.57 -5.13
N ALA A 73 -5.95 1.84 -4.80
CA ALA A 73 -4.76 2.56 -5.22
C ALA A 73 -3.90 2.90 -3.99
N VAL A 74 -2.59 2.76 -4.15
CA VAL A 74 -1.62 3.13 -3.11
C VAL A 74 -0.53 3.99 -3.74
N PHE A 75 -0.37 5.19 -3.22
CA PHE A 75 0.72 6.10 -3.54
C PHE A 75 1.62 6.24 -2.33
N THR A 76 2.92 5.96 -2.51
CA THR A 76 3.88 5.96 -1.40
C THR A 76 4.96 7.01 -1.63
N ILE A 77 5.19 7.85 -0.63
CA ILE A 77 6.27 8.84 -0.58
C ILE A 77 7.32 8.32 0.39
N ILE A 78 8.56 8.20 -0.06
CA ILE A 78 9.72 7.87 0.77
C ILE A 78 10.48 9.17 1.01
N PHE A 79 10.47 9.63 2.25
CA PHE A 79 11.12 10.86 2.67
C PHE A 79 12.37 10.56 3.49
N THR A 80 13.53 10.89 2.93
CA THR A 80 14.84 10.67 3.58
C THR A 80 15.38 11.99 4.09
N GLN A 81 15.70 12.06 5.38
CA GLN A 81 16.31 13.19 6.05
C GLN A 81 17.74 12.84 6.43
N HIS A 82 18.70 13.67 6.01
CA HIS A 82 20.08 13.60 6.48
C HIS A 82 20.33 14.71 7.50
N LYS A 83 20.79 14.34 8.69
CA LYS A 83 21.22 15.28 9.72
C LYS A 83 22.71 15.10 9.93
N HIS A 84 23.47 16.16 9.70
CA HIS A 84 24.88 16.22 10.03
C HIS A 84 25.05 16.94 11.37
N ASP A 85 25.67 16.27 12.32
CA ASP A 85 26.03 16.86 13.61
C ASP A 85 27.44 17.40 13.51
N THR A 86 27.56 18.73 13.58
CA THR A 86 28.84 19.43 13.44
C THR A 86 29.80 19.18 14.61
N ASP A 87 29.27 18.85 15.80
CA ASP A 87 30.07 18.68 17.00
C ASP A 87 30.69 17.27 17.08
N SER A 88 29.93 16.25 16.68
CA SER A 88 30.39 14.86 16.68
C SER A 88 30.95 14.40 15.33
N GLY A 89 30.74 15.16 14.26
CA GLY A 89 31.05 14.76 12.87
C GLY A 89 30.22 13.61 12.34
N LEU A 90 29.19 13.18 13.07
CA LEU A 90 28.34 12.04 12.68
C LEU A 90 27.22 12.50 11.77
N THR A 91 26.90 11.66 10.78
CA THR A 91 25.74 11.84 9.92
C THR A 91 24.69 10.80 10.26
N ALA A 92 23.50 11.25 10.62
CA ALA A 92 22.34 10.41 10.85
C ALA A 92 21.38 10.50 9.66
N GLU A 93 20.84 9.36 9.25
CA GLU A 93 19.81 9.26 8.21
C GLU A 93 18.50 8.79 8.83
N LYS A 94 17.41 9.50 8.53
CA LYS A 94 16.07 9.11 8.94
C LYS A 94 15.20 8.94 7.70
N VAL A 95 14.75 7.71 7.44
CA VAL A 95 13.84 7.38 6.36
C VAL A 95 12.42 7.28 6.91
N SER A 96 11.49 8.02 6.27
CA SER A 96 10.06 7.97 6.58
C SER A 96 9.30 7.58 5.33
N LYS A 97 8.35 6.66 5.46
CA LYS A 97 7.50 6.17 4.37
C LYS A 97 6.07 6.58 4.67
N ILE A 98 5.42 7.30 3.76
CA ILE A 98 4.07 7.82 3.85
C ILE A 98 3.25 7.16 2.75
N SER A 99 2.23 6.39 3.10
CA SER A 99 1.35 5.71 2.14
C SER A 99 -0.03 6.35 2.14
N LEU A 100 -0.44 6.87 0.97
CA LEU A 100 -1.79 7.36 0.70
C LEU A 100 -2.57 6.24 0.05
N VAL A 101 -3.69 5.86 0.65
CA VAL A 101 -4.46 4.69 0.22
C VAL A 101 -5.88 5.12 -0.13
N ASP A 102 -6.28 4.81 -1.36
CA ASP A 102 -7.65 4.91 -1.87
C ASP A 102 -8.20 3.50 -2.06
N LEU A 103 -9.21 3.13 -1.26
CA LEU A 103 -9.77 1.79 -1.25
C LEU A 103 -10.91 1.63 -2.27
N ALA A 104 -11.07 0.42 -2.79
CA ALA A 104 -12.25 0.05 -3.56
C ALA A 104 -13.53 0.21 -2.74
N GLY A 105 -14.66 0.40 -3.40
CA GLY A 105 -15.96 0.48 -2.76
C GLY A 105 -16.34 -0.79 -1.97
N SER A 106 -17.07 -0.61 -0.89
CA SER A 106 -17.49 -1.70 0.01
C SER A 106 -18.91 -2.22 -0.29
N GLU A 107 -19.48 -1.85 -1.44
CA GLU A 107 -20.82 -2.27 -1.83
C GLU A 107 -20.93 -3.79 -1.98
N ARG A 108 -22.03 -4.33 -1.49
CA ARG A 108 -22.31 -5.77 -1.60
C ARG A 108 -22.55 -6.17 -3.05
N ALA A 109 -21.76 -7.10 -3.55
CA ALA A 109 -21.93 -7.65 -4.90
C ALA A 109 -23.33 -8.24 -5.14
N GLU A 110 -23.98 -8.77 -4.09
CA GLU A 110 -25.32 -9.36 -4.15
C GLU A 110 -26.42 -8.30 -4.39
N SER A 111 -26.27 -7.07 -3.90
CA SER A 111 -27.26 -6.00 -4.06
C SER A 111 -27.30 -5.44 -5.48
N THR A 112 -26.27 -5.68 -6.29
CA THR A 112 -26.16 -5.17 -7.67
C THR A 112 -26.79 -6.07 -8.72
N GLY A 113 -27.31 -7.25 -8.37
CA GLY A 113 -27.85 -8.24 -9.32
C GLY A 113 -26.80 -8.80 -10.30
N ALA A 114 -25.52 -8.63 -9.99
CA ALA A 114 -24.41 -9.02 -10.85
C ALA A 114 -24.35 -10.55 -11.03
N LYS A 115 -24.13 -11.01 -12.27
CA LYS A 115 -23.97 -12.42 -12.62
C LYS A 115 -22.61 -12.68 -13.28
N GLY A 116 -22.13 -13.93 -13.20
CA GLY A 116 -20.93 -14.38 -13.91
C GLY A 116 -19.65 -13.70 -13.43
N THR A 117 -18.92 -13.08 -14.34
CA THR A 117 -17.60 -12.46 -14.08
C THR A 117 -17.70 -11.29 -13.11
N ARG A 118 -18.74 -10.47 -13.17
CA ARG A 118 -18.98 -9.34 -12.24
C ARG A 118 -19.19 -9.80 -10.80
N LEU A 119 -19.86 -10.93 -10.60
CA LEU A 119 -20.04 -11.51 -9.28
C LEU A 119 -18.69 -11.94 -8.67
N LYS A 120 -17.83 -12.59 -9.48
CA LYS A 120 -16.47 -12.99 -9.07
C LYS A 120 -15.59 -11.78 -8.75
N GLU A 121 -15.68 -10.72 -9.52
CA GLU A 121 -14.98 -9.45 -9.29
C GLU A 121 -15.39 -8.84 -7.94
N GLY A 122 -16.69 -8.66 -7.70
CA GLY A 122 -17.21 -8.15 -6.44
C GLY A 122 -16.80 -9.00 -5.23
N ALA A 123 -16.78 -10.33 -5.39
CA ALA A 123 -16.31 -11.24 -4.36
C ALA A 123 -14.81 -11.02 -4.02
N ASN A 124 -13.95 -10.77 -5.02
CA ASN A 124 -12.55 -10.46 -4.81
C ASN A 124 -12.35 -9.11 -4.10
N ILE A 125 -13.13 -8.08 -4.48
CA ILE A 125 -13.10 -6.78 -3.82
C ILE A 125 -13.49 -6.92 -2.34
N ASN A 126 -14.60 -7.57 -2.04
CA ASN A 126 -15.06 -7.80 -0.66
C ASN A 126 -14.07 -8.64 0.15
N LYS A 127 -13.40 -9.60 -0.49
CA LYS A 127 -12.36 -10.41 0.14
C LYS A 127 -11.15 -9.58 0.54
N SER A 128 -10.68 -8.67 -0.32
CA SER A 128 -9.56 -7.78 -0.02
C SER A 128 -9.88 -6.84 1.14
N LEU A 129 -11.08 -6.23 1.16
CA LEU A 129 -11.56 -5.36 2.24
C LEU A 129 -11.72 -6.12 3.57
N THR A 130 -12.30 -7.34 3.53
CA THR A 130 -12.41 -8.18 4.73
C THR A 130 -11.03 -8.54 5.30
N THR A 131 -10.07 -8.79 4.42
CA THR A 131 -8.70 -9.09 4.80
C THR A 131 -8.03 -7.87 5.47
N LEU A 132 -8.23 -6.67 4.90
CA LEU A 132 -7.78 -5.41 5.51
C LEU A 132 -8.40 -5.23 6.91
N GLY A 133 -9.70 -5.46 7.06
CA GLY A 133 -10.38 -5.41 8.34
C GLY A 133 -9.76 -6.32 9.38
N LYS A 134 -9.43 -7.57 9.02
CA LYS A 134 -8.72 -8.51 9.91
C LYS A 134 -7.33 -8.02 10.33
N VAL A 135 -6.59 -7.40 9.40
CA VAL A 135 -5.28 -6.79 9.70
C VAL A 135 -5.43 -5.65 10.71
N ILE A 136 -6.39 -4.76 10.49
CA ILE A 136 -6.66 -3.63 11.40
C ILE A 136 -7.07 -4.14 12.78
N SER A 137 -7.97 -5.13 12.87
CA SER A 137 -8.38 -5.73 14.15
C SER A 137 -7.21 -6.37 14.89
N ALA A 138 -6.37 -7.13 14.18
CA ALA A 138 -5.19 -7.77 14.79
C ALA A 138 -4.18 -6.73 15.33
N LEU A 139 -4.04 -5.59 14.64
CA LEU A 139 -3.20 -4.47 15.10
C LEU A 139 -3.81 -3.79 16.33
N ALA A 140 -5.13 -3.59 16.36
CA ALA A 140 -5.82 -2.97 17.48
C ALA A 140 -5.76 -3.83 18.74
N GLU A 141 -5.89 -5.15 18.59
CA GLU A 141 -5.85 -6.11 19.69
C GLU A 141 -4.42 -6.41 20.20
N GLN A 142 -3.39 -5.84 19.55
CA GLN A 142 -1.96 -6.11 19.85
C GLN A 142 -1.57 -7.60 19.81
N SER A 143 -2.38 -8.43 19.19
CA SER A 143 -2.19 -9.87 19.16
C SER A 143 -1.27 -10.27 18.00
N VAL A 144 0.03 -10.11 18.20
CA VAL A 144 1.10 -10.45 17.23
C VAL A 144 0.99 -11.91 16.76
N SER A 145 0.53 -12.83 17.62
CA SER A 145 0.40 -14.26 17.29
C SER A 145 -0.66 -14.55 16.21
N HIS A 146 -1.69 -13.73 16.10
CA HIS A 146 -2.73 -13.88 15.07
C HIS A 146 -2.28 -13.38 13.70
N PHE A 147 -1.33 -12.44 13.68
CA PHE A 147 -0.84 -11.77 12.48
C PHE A 147 -0.09 -12.74 11.54
N TYR A 148 0.70 -13.66 12.10
CA TYR A 148 1.47 -14.66 11.33
C TYR A 148 0.60 -15.78 10.73
N LYS A 149 -0.63 -15.95 11.19
CA LYS A 149 -1.58 -16.97 10.70
C LYS A 149 -2.40 -16.53 9.47
N LEU A 150 -2.37 -15.25 9.11
CA LEU A 150 -3.05 -14.75 7.92
C LEU A 150 -2.28 -15.17 6.67
N ASN A 151 -2.89 -16.03 5.87
CA ASN A 151 -2.34 -16.65 4.66
C ASN A 151 -1.59 -15.68 3.73
N ASN A 152 -0.63 -16.22 2.96
CA ASN A 152 0.28 -15.56 1.99
C ASN A 152 -0.33 -14.52 1.02
N ARG A 153 -1.64 -14.43 0.88
CA ARG A 153 -2.34 -13.48 0.00
C ARG A 153 -2.59 -12.09 0.61
N THR A 154 -2.25 -11.92 1.88
CA THR A 154 -2.51 -10.68 2.65
C THR A 154 -1.32 -9.70 2.63
N TYR A 155 -0.25 -10.00 1.89
CA TYR A 155 1.01 -9.26 1.94
C TYR A 155 0.88 -7.76 1.66
N ILE A 156 -0.02 -7.36 0.77
CA ILE A 156 -0.19 -5.96 0.37
C ILE A 156 -0.64 -5.10 1.55
N PHE A 157 -1.56 -5.61 2.36
CA PHE A 157 -2.04 -4.90 3.55
C PHE A 157 -1.11 -5.06 4.76
N LYS A 158 -0.26 -6.12 4.78
CA LYS A 158 0.83 -6.25 5.75
C LYS A 158 1.85 -5.13 5.62
N GLU A 159 2.17 -4.67 4.42
CA GLU A 159 3.09 -3.56 4.21
C GLU A 159 2.60 -2.29 4.90
N LEU A 160 1.31 -1.97 4.78
CA LEU A 160 0.69 -0.83 5.46
C LEU A 160 0.67 -0.98 6.98
N SER A 161 0.59 -2.20 7.51
CA SER A 161 0.46 -2.48 8.93
C SER A 161 1.78 -2.53 9.69
N LEU A 162 2.85 -3.03 9.08
CA LEU A 162 4.19 -3.09 9.69
C LEU A 162 4.76 -1.69 9.95
N GLU A 163 4.46 -0.72 9.10
CA GLU A 163 4.86 0.68 9.33
C GLU A 163 4.21 1.28 10.58
N TYR A 164 2.97 0.91 10.88
CA TYR A 164 2.29 1.37 12.09
C TYR A 164 2.94 0.78 13.36
N GLN A 165 3.40 -0.47 13.32
CA GLN A 165 4.07 -1.11 14.45
C GLN A 165 5.48 -0.58 14.70
N LEU A 166 6.28 -0.36 13.66
CA LEU A 166 7.62 0.21 13.79
C LEU A 166 7.59 1.62 14.40
N LYS A 167 6.62 2.45 14.05
CA LYS A 167 6.44 3.77 14.68
C LYS A 167 6.09 3.68 16.16
N ARG A 168 5.38 2.66 16.59
CA ARG A 168 4.97 2.49 17.99
C ARG A 168 6.09 1.94 18.86
N SER A 169 6.92 1.03 18.35
CA SER A 169 8.07 0.48 19.09
C SER A 169 9.17 1.52 19.30
N VAL A 170 9.35 2.46 18.36
CA VAL A 170 10.31 3.58 18.51
C VAL A 170 9.81 4.60 19.55
N HIS A 171 8.49 4.78 19.72
CA HIS A 171 7.93 5.70 20.72
C HIS A 171 7.86 5.10 22.13
N SER A 172 7.88 3.76 22.27
CA SER A 172 7.80 3.09 23.58
C SER A 172 9.14 2.79 24.24
N SER A 173 10.26 3.03 23.56
CA SER A 173 11.58 2.60 24.02
C SER A 173 12.54 3.72 24.40
N GLN A 174 12.05 4.93 24.79
CA GLN A 174 12.89 5.87 25.56
C GLN A 174 12.07 6.79 26.48
N PRO A 175 12.22 6.69 27.80
CA PRO A 175 12.10 7.87 28.65
C PRO A 175 13.38 8.70 28.46
N LEU A 176 13.24 9.90 27.89
CA LEU A 176 14.28 10.91 27.94
C LEU A 176 14.38 11.37 29.40
N ASN A 177 15.38 10.86 30.13
CA ASN A 177 15.85 11.52 31.34
C ASN A 177 16.73 12.70 30.93
N PHE A 178 16.25 13.88 31.24
CA PHE A 178 17.06 15.10 31.35
C PHE A 178 17.80 15.14 32.69
#